data_63fa2b4731295d7c2948e19ffd66fc25
#
_entry.id   63fa2b4731295d7c2948e19ffd66fc25
#
_cell.length_a   1.000
_cell.length_b   1.000
_cell.length_c   1.000
_cell.angle_alpha   90.00
_cell.angle_beta   90.00
_cell.angle_gamma   90.00
#
_symmetry.space_group_name_H-M   'P 1'
#
loop_
_entity.id
_entity.type
_entity.pdbx_description
1 polymer ?
#
loop_
_entity_poly.entity_id
_entity_poly.type
_entity_poly.pdbx_seq_one_letter_code
_entity_poly.pdbx_strand_id
1 'polypeptide(L)'
;KYEFTEYEFTEYFNSLTQHAKRPDKQIMAKAFRDDLCDNLCLMYFESGKYHFTHRSFQEYFCALFFSKQKDRTLEGIGDFFDNPRSRNYGDKTFSMLYDMIPGKIDEYVFIPYLKKLFEECDAGDGYWTFLETMYPQIEFTSGDTEYEAEVSPASFIYEFIRSTFFDELYDFGSLPREDAFIRERYAYVEESDGDQSLVEIGE
;
A
#
# COMPACT_ATOMS: atom_id res chain seq x y z
N LYS A 1 -11.17 -8.63 0.16
CA LYS A 1 -12.39 -9.09 -0.50
C LYS A 1 -13.52 -8.16 -0.13
N TYR A 2 -14.23 -7.58 -1.11
CA TYR A 2 -15.24 -6.55 -0.89
C TYR A 2 -16.68 -7.08 -0.86
N GLU A 3 -16.87 -8.32 -1.24
CA GLU A 3 -18.17 -8.98 -1.32
C GLU A 3 -18.11 -10.41 -0.75
N PHE A 4 -19.20 -10.86 -0.13
CA PHE A 4 -19.28 -12.17 0.51
C PHE A 4 -20.62 -12.83 0.15
N THR A 5 -20.59 -14.10 -0.21
CA THR A 5 -21.80 -14.91 -0.22
C THR A 5 -22.26 -15.18 1.22
N GLU A 6 -23.51 -15.59 1.42
CA GLU A 6 -24.01 -15.97 2.75
C GLU A 6 -23.20 -17.11 3.38
N TYR A 7 -22.77 -18.06 2.54
CA TYR A 7 -21.93 -19.18 2.98
C TYR A 7 -20.57 -18.67 3.49
N GLU A 8 -19.88 -17.86 2.70
CA GLU A 8 -18.57 -17.32 3.07
C GLU A 8 -18.63 -16.45 4.33
N PHE A 9 -19.65 -15.60 4.45
CA PHE A 9 -19.84 -14.80 5.66
C PHE A 9 -20.00 -15.69 6.91
N THR A 10 -20.82 -16.74 6.78
CA THR A 10 -21.08 -17.67 7.88
C THR A 10 -19.83 -18.44 8.27
N GLU A 11 -19.06 -18.95 7.29
CA GLU A 11 -17.80 -19.66 7.53
C GLU A 11 -16.77 -18.77 8.24
N TYR A 12 -16.56 -17.53 7.75
CA TYR A 12 -15.66 -16.58 8.39
C TYR A 12 -16.12 -16.24 9.82
N PHE A 13 -17.39 -15.96 10.02
CA PHE A 13 -17.94 -15.68 11.33
C PHE A 13 -17.72 -16.84 12.30
N ASN A 14 -18.05 -18.05 11.89
CA ASN A 14 -17.86 -19.24 12.71
C ASN A 14 -16.39 -19.49 13.06
N SER A 15 -15.48 -19.32 12.10
CA SER A 15 -14.03 -19.48 12.34
C SER A 15 -13.51 -18.48 13.37
N LEU A 16 -13.98 -17.25 13.34
CA LEU A 16 -13.61 -16.22 14.31
C LEU A 16 -14.19 -16.48 15.70
N THR A 17 -15.45 -16.93 15.78
CA THR A 17 -16.15 -17.13 17.04
C THR A 17 -15.73 -18.39 17.76
N GLN A 18 -15.24 -19.42 17.08
CA GLN A 18 -14.65 -20.62 17.69
C GLN A 18 -13.46 -20.32 18.61
N HIS A 19 -12.75 -19.24 18.36
CA HIS A 19 -11.59 -18.80 19.15
C HIS A 19 -11.93 -17.69 20.15
N ALA A 20 -13.19 -17.25 20.18
CA ALA A 20 -13.62 -16.20 21.10
C ALA A 20 -13.64 -16.70 22.55
N LYS A 21 -12.99 -15.96 23.46
CA LYS A 21 -12.86 -16.30 24.89
C LYS A 21 -14.15 -16.19 25.70
N ARG A 22 -15.32 -15.95 25.08
CA ARG A 22 -16.63 -15.81 25.77
C ARG A 22 -17.69 -16.66 25.09
N PRO A 23 -17.80 -17.94 25.48
CA PRO A 23 -18.81 -18.86 24.92
C PRO A 23 -20.25 -18.56 25.39
N ASP A 24 -20.44 -17.72 26.38
CA ASP A 24 -21.71 -17.38 27.02
C ASP A 24 -22.61 -16.44 26.19
N LYS A 25 -22.10 -15.88 25.10
CA LYS A 25 -22.89 -15.14 24.10
C LYS A 25 -22.72 -15.81 22.73
N GLN A 26 -23.46 -16.87 22.50
CA GLN A 26 -23.63 -17.40 21.12
C GLN A 26 -24.39 -16.38 20.28
N ILE A 27 -23.64 -15.44 19.72
CA ILE A 27 -24.17 -14.61 18.64
C ILE A 27 -24.22 -15.51 17.41
N MET A 28 -25.38 -15.64 16.80
CA MET A 28 -25.52 -16.41 15.56
C MET A 28 -25.05 -15.56 14.37
N ALA A 29 -24.34 -16.17 13.43
CA ALA A 29 -23.85 -15.50 12.21
C ALA A 29 -24.96 -14.72 11.50
N LYS A 30 -26.15 -15.31 11.42
CA LYS A 30 -27.33 -14.66 10.84
C LYS A 30 -27.73 -13.38 11.58
N ALA A 31 -27.87 -13.44 12.92
CA ALA A 31 -28.26 -12.27 13.70
C ALA A 31 -27.23 -11.15 13.61
N PHE A 32 -25.94 -11.49 13.62
CA PHE A 32 -24.85 -10.52 13.45
C PHE A 32 -24.89 -9.86 12.07
N ARG A 33 -25.11 -10.65 11.01
CA ARG A 33 -25.24 -10.15 9.65
C ARG A 33 -26.47 -9.23 9.51
N ASP A 34 -27.61 -9.64 10.04
CA ASP A 34 -28.85 -8.86 10.00
C ASP A 34 -28.63 -7.52 10.75
N ASP A 35 -27.92 -7.51 11.88
CA ASP A 35 -27.52 -6.29 12.57
C ASP A 35 -26.63 -5.37 11.69
N LEU A 36 -25.66 -5.93 10.96
CA LEU A 36 -24.81 -5.15 10.07
C LEU A 36 -25.56 -4.54 8.89
N CYS A 37 -26.59 -5.23 8.39
CA CYS A 37 -27.39 -4.75 7.26
C CYS A 37 -28.52 -3.81 7.70
N ASP A 38 -29.36 -4.26 8.65
CA ASP A 38 -30.63 -3.62 8.93
C ASP A 38 -30.53 -2.54 10.02
N ASN A 39 -29.69 -2.76 11.04
CA ASN A 39 -29.59 -1.85 12.18
C ASN A 39 -28.44 -0.85 12.03
N LEU A 40 -27.28 -1.30 11.53
CA LEU A 40 -26.08 -0.47 11.41
C LEU A 40 -25.87 0.10 10.00
N CYS A 41 -26.55 -0.44 9.00
CA CYS A 41 -26.42 -0.05 7.59
C CYS A 41 -24.95 -0.06 7.08
N LEU A 42 -24.12 -0.92 7.65
CA LEU A 42 -22.72 -1.08 7.26
C LEU A 42 -22.56 -1.99 6.05
N MET A 43 -23.53 -2.88 5.84
CA MET A 43 -23.57 -3.80 4.70
C MET A 43 -24.95 -3.77 4.05
N TYR A 44 -25.02 -4.20 2.81
CA TYR A 44 -26.27 -4.42 2.08
C TYR A 44 -26.18 -5.71 1.25
N PHE A 45 -27.33 -6.26 0.89
CA PHE A 45 -27.43 -7.46 0.08
C PHE A 45 -27.88 -7.11 -1.32
N GLU A 46 -27.08 -7.50 -2.32
CA GLU A 46 -27.37 -7.29 -3.72
C GLU A 46 -26.82 -8.45 -4.56
N SER A 47 -27.60 -8.90 -5.55
CA SER A 47 -27.17 -9.92 -6.50
C SER A 47 -26.64 -11.22 -5.85
N GLY A 48 -27.23 -11.62 -4.70
CA GLY A 48 -26.85 -12.84 -3.98
C GLY A 48 -25.62 -12.72 -3.10
N LYS A 49 -25.11 -11.52 -2.88
CA LYS A 49 -23.90 -11.23 -2.09
C LYS A 49 -24.13 -10.07 -1.13
N TYR A 50 -23.35 -10.08 -0.06
CA TYR A 50 -23.25 -8.99 0.92
C TYR A 50 -22.07 -8.10 0.57
N HIS A 51 -22.30 -6.80 0.57
CA HIS A 51 -21.31 -5.76 0.26
C HIS A 51 -21.24 -4.76 1.41
N PHE A 52 -20.07 -4.19 1.65
CA PHE A 52 -19.99 -3.01 2.50
C PHE A 52 -20.65 -1.82 1.81
N THR A 53 -21.44 -1.04 2.54
CA THR A 53 -22.11 0.16 2.04
C THR A 53 -21.11 1.18 1.53
N HIS A 54 -19.96 1.26 2.18
CA HIS A 54 -18.83 2.08 1.73
C HIS A 54 -17.51 1.32 1.96
N ARG A 55 -16.60 1.41 1.01
CA ARG A 55 -15.28 0.75 1.07
C ARG A 55 -14.50 1.14 2.33
N SER A 56 -14.60 2.40 2.77
CA SER A 56 -13.90 2.88 3.96
C SER A 56 -14.28 2.14 5.26
N PHE A 57 -15.45 1.52 5.35
CA PHE A 57 -15.78 0.69 6.51
C PHE A 57 -14.92 -0.57 6.56
N GLN A 58 -14.73 -1.20 5.41
CA GLN A 58 -13.87 -2.38 5.32
C GLN A 58 -12.41 -2.01 5.64
N GLU A 59 -11.92 -0.93 5.07
CA GLU A 59 -10.56 -0.41 5.31
C GLU A 59 -10.38 -0.07 6.80
N TYR A 60 -11.33 0.62 7.41
CA TYR A 60 -11.32 0.93 8.83
C TYR A 60 -11.29 -0.31 9.72
N PHE A 61 -12.15 -1.30 9.46
CA PHE A 61 -12.16 -2.52 10.26
C PHE A 61 -10.88 -3.35 10.06
N CYS A 62 -10.31 -3.34 8.89
CA CYS A 62 -9.02 -3.97 8.60
C CYS A 62 -7.90 -3.28 9.41
N ALA A 63 -7.83 -1.95 9.37
CA ALA A 63 -6.89 -1.15 10.16
C ALA A 63 -7.08 -1.39 11.67
N LEU A 64 -8.33 -1.39 12.14
CA LEU A 64 -8.66 -1.68 13.54
C LEU A 64 -8.24 -3.09 13.96
N PHE A 65 -8.39 -4.08 13.08
CA PHE A 65 -7.92 -5.44 13.33
C PHE A 65 -6.40 -5.46 13.49
N PHE A 66 -5.66 -4.85 12.59
CA PHE A 66 -4.19 -4.79 12.67
C PHE A 66 -3.73 -3.98 13.88
N SER A 67 -4.40 -2.90 14.25
CA SER A 67 -4.04 -2.08 15.43
C SER A 67 -4.11 -2.85 16.75
N LYS A 68 -4.88 -3.95 16.80
CA LYS A 68 -5.03 -4.84 17.97
C LYS A 68 -4.03 -6.00 17.98
N GLN A 69 -3.22 -6.15 16.93
CA GLN A 69 -2.27 -7.25 16.83
C GLN A 69 -1.07 -7.05 17.76
N LYS A 70 -0.35 -8.15 17.97
CA LYS A 70 0.90 -8.14 18.73
C LYS A 70 2.03 -7.54 17.87
N ASP A 71 3.02 -7.00 18.53
CA ASP A 71 4.16 -6.34 17.89
C ASP A 71 4.83 -7.22 16.81
N ARG A 72 5.03 -8.51 17.06
CA ARG A 72 5.57 -9.45 16.06
C ARG A 72 4.74 -9.55 14.78
N THR A 73 3.43 -9.30 14.85
CA THR A 73 2.58 -9.27 13.65
C THR A 73 2.79 -7.97 12.89
N LEU A 74 3.04 -6.88 13.61
CA LEU A 74 3.31 -5.56 13.02
C LEU A 74 4.63 -5.57 12.23
N GLU A 75 5.65 -6.28 12.67
CA GLU A 75 6.91 -6.46 11.93
C GLU A 75 6.68 -7.00 10.50
N GLY A 76 5.72 -7.90 10.31
CA GLY A 76 5.38 -8.46 8.99
C GLY A 76 4.40 -7.61 8.16
N ILE A 77 3.80 -6.57 8.75
CA ILE A 77 2.83 -5.72 8.04
C ILE A 77 3.52 -4.88 6.97
N GLY A 78 4.73 -4.38 7.22
CA GLY A 78 5.52 -3.65 6.25
C GLY A 78 5.70 -4.44 4.97
N ASP A 79 6.21 -5.66 5.07
CA ASP A 79 6.42 -6.56 3.93
C ASP A 79 5.11 -6.90 3.20
N PHE A 80 4.01 -7.02 3.94
CA PHE A 80 2.69 -7.27 3.35
C PHE A 80 2.23 -6.10 2.47
N PHE A 81 2.32 -4.88 2.96
CA PHE A 81 1.91 -3.69 2.20
C PHE A 81 2.91 -3.33 1.10
N ASP A 82 4.17 -3.66 1.27
CA ASP A 82 5.21 -3.41 0.26
C ASP A 82 5.13 -4.40 -0.92
N ASN A 83 4.46 -5.54 -0.73
CA ASN A 83 4.31 -6.52 -1.79
C ASN A 83 3.40 -5.98 -2.91
N PRO A 84 3.88 -5.87 -4.18
CA PRO A 84 3.09 -5.35 -5.29
C PRO A 84 1.77 -6.11 -5.54
N ARG A 85 1.72 -7.40 -5.21
CA ARG A 85 0.50 -8.23 -5.34
C ARG A 85 -0.57 -7.88 -4.33
N SER A 86 -0.20 -7.29 -3.21
CA SER A 86 -1.11 -6.86 -2.14
C SER A 86 -1.54 -5.41 -2.31
N ARG A 87 -0.85 -4.65 -3.17
CA ARG A 87 -1.17 -3.25 -3.44
C ARG A 87 -2.53 -3.12 -4.10
N ASN A 88 -3.34 -2.28 -3.52
CA ASN A 88 -4.57 -1.81 -4.13
C ASN A 88 -4.52 -0.28 -4.10
N TYR A 89 -4.27 0.32 -5.25
CA TYR A 89 -4.22 1.77 -5.39
C TYR A 89 -5.49 2.41 -4.82
N GLY A 90 -5.31 3.41 -3.96
CA GLY A 90 -6.42 4.08 -3.26
C GLY A 90 -6.94 3.34 -2.03
N ASP A 91 -6.30 2.25 -1.56
CA ASP A 91 -6.61 1.62 -0.28
C ASP A 91 -6.08 2.47 0.88
N LYS A 92 -6.96 2.83 1.80
CA LYS A 92 -6.66 3.68 2.96
C LYS A 92 -6.37 2.89 4.25
N THR A 93 -6.31 1.56 4.18
CA THR A 93 -6.11 0.72 5.37
C THR A 93 -4.84 1.07 6.12
N PHE A 94 -3.73 1.27 5.41
CA PHE A 94 -2.45 1.56 6.06
C PHE A 94 -2.42 2.96 6.67
N SER A 95 -2.94 3.99 5.99
CA SER A 95 -3.03 5.34 6.56
C SER A 95 -3.91 5.38 7.80
N MET A 96 -5.07 4.71 7.77
CA MET A 96 -5.93 4.58 8.96
C MET A 96 -5.24 3.81 10.10
N LEU A 97 -4.45 2.78 9.78
CA LEU A 97 -3.66 2.04 10.76
C LEU A 97 -2.59 2.93 11.40
N TYR A 98 -1.89 3.72 10.58
CA TYR A 98 -0.92 4.69 11.06
C TYR A 98 -1.56 5.71 12.00
N ASP A 99 -2.70 6.29 11.64
CA ASP A 99 -3.46 7.22 12.49
C ASP A 99 -3.85 6.61 13.85
N MET A 100 -4.14 5.30 13.88
CA MET A 100 -4.55 4.60 15.12
C MET A 100 -3.37 4.29 16.05
N ILE A 101 -2.21 3.93 15.51
CA ILE A 101 -1.06 3.45 16.29
C ILE A 101 0.29 3.96 15.73
N PRO A 102 0.48 5.29 15.53
CA PRO A 102 1.65 5.83 14.85
C PRO A 102 2.97 5.35 15.48
N GLY A 103 3.13 5.46 16.80
CA GLY A 103 4.37 5.06 17.46
C GLY A 103 4.74 3.58 17.30
N LYS A 104 3.75 2.70 17.15
CA LYS A 104 4.04 1.27 16.86
C LYS A 104 4.43 1.06 15.40
N ILE A 105 3.80 1.76 14.48
CA ILE A 105 4.20 1.70 13.06
C ILE A 105 5.60 2.25 12.88
N ASP A 106 5.93 3.34 13.53
CA ASP A 106 7.31 3.88 13.53
C ASP A 106 8.31 2.85 14.04
N GLU A 107 8.03 2.23 15.21
CA GLU A 107 8.95 1.29 15.87
C GLU A 107 9.10 -0.04 15.12
N TYR A 108 7.99 -0.62 14.64
CA TYR A 108 7.98 -2.00 14.11
C TYR A 108 7.96 -2.07 12.58
N VAL A 109 7.69 -0.98 11.89
CA VAL A 109 7.63 -0.95 10.42
C VAL A 109 8.67 0.02 9.85
N PHE A 110 8.58 1.31 10.16
CA PHE A 110 9.41 2.33 9.49
C PHE A 110 10.88 2.25 9.89
N ILE A 111 11.18 2.16 11.17
CA ILE A 111 12.58 2.09 11.64
C ILE A 111 13.29 0.84 11.12
N PRO A 112 12.74 -0.38 11.20
CA PRO A 112 13.35 -1.56 10.62
C PRO A 112 13.53 -1.46 9.10
N TYR A 113 12.52 -0.95 8.41
CA TYR A 113 12.57 -0.73 6.97
C TYR A 113 13.72 0.20 6.56
N LEU A 114 13.79 1.38 7.18
CA LEU A 114 14.83 2.37 6.89
C LEU A 114 16.22 1.87 7.24
N LYS A 115 16.39 1.13 8.35
CA LYS A 115 17.66 0.52 8.71
C LYS A 115 18.14 -0.45 7.63
N LYS A 116 17.26 -1.34 7.17
CA LYS A 116 17.58 -2.28 6.10
C LYS A 116 17.98 -1.55 4.82
N LEU A 117 17.21 -0.54 4.42
CA LEU A 117 17.50 0.28 3.24
C LEU A 117 18.85 0.96 3.33
N PHE A 118 19.18 1.57 4.47
CA PHE A 118 20.49 2.20 4.67
C PHE A 118 21.64 1.19 4.67
N GLU A 119 21.46 0.02 5.27
CA GLU A 119 22.48 -1.05 5.24
C GLU A 119 22.73 -1.54 3.81
N GLU A 120 21.70 -1.68 2.99
CA GLU A 120 21.81 -2.05 1.57
C GLU A 120 22.54 -0.97 0.77
N CYS A 121 22.23 0.31 1.00
CA CYS A 121 22.91 1.43 0.34
C CYS A 121 24.38 1.54 0.76
N ASP A 122 24.68 1.39 2.05
CA ASP A 122 26.07 1.44 2.55
C ASP A 122 26.93 0.27 2.04
N ALA A 123 26.32 -0.89 1.79
CA ALA A 123 27.00 -2.05 1.22
C ALA A 123 27.25 -1.93 -0.30
N GLY A 124 26.51 -1.05 -0.98
CA GLY A 124 26.59 -0.80 -2.42
C GLY A 124 27.26 0.53 -2.74
N ASP A 125 26.80 1.15 -3.83
CA ASP A 125 27.30 2.45 -4.30
C ASP A 125 26.44 3.63 -3.77
N GLY A 126 26.03 3.52 -2.52
CA GLY A 126 25.36 4.59 -1.79
C GLY A 126 24.07 5.06 -2.46
N TYR A 127 24.09 6.28 -2.98
CA TYR A 127 22.92 6.92 -3.58
C TYR A 127 22.42 6.19 -4.86
N TRP A 128 23.30 5.65 -5.67
CA TRP A 128 22.91 4.88 -6.86
C TRP A 128 22.18 3.59 -6.49
N THR A 129 22.68 2.86 -5.51
CA THR A 129 22.00 1.68 -4.98
C THR A 129 20.60 2.03 -4.45
N PHE A 130 20.45 3.18 -3.77
CA PHE A 130 19.17 3.69 -3.34
C PHE A 130 18.21 3.92 -4.52
N LEU A 131 18.66 4.61 -5.57
CA LEU A 131 17.84 4.90 -6.75
C LEU A 131 17.41 3.62 -7.48
N GLU A 132 18.35 2.70 -7.72
CA GLU A 132 18.04 1.41 -8.36
C GLU A 132 17.06 0.57 -7.57
N THR A 133 17.14 0.60 -6.23
CA THR A 133 16.23 -0.14 -5.35
C THR A 133 14.84 0.49 -5.34
N MET A 134 14.76 1.82 -5.26
CA MET A 134 13.49 2.53 -5.13
C MET A 134 12.78 2.75 -6.47
N TYR A 135 13.53 2.89 -7.55
CA TYR A 135 12.98 3.22 -8.87
C TYR A 135 13.45 2.23 -9.96
N PRO A 136 13.10 0.95 -9.81
CA PRO A 136 13.55 -0.09 -10.76
C PRO A 136 12.86 0.01 -12.13
N GLN A 137 11.76 0.76 -12.23
CA GLN A 137 11.02 0.96 -13.47
C GLN A 137 10.67 2.43 -13.61
N ILE A 138 10.91 2.97 -14.80
CA ILE A 138 10.50 4.31 -15.18
C ILE A 138 9.40 4.16 -16.21
N GLU A 139 8.22 4.72 -15.91
CA GLU A 139 7.09 4.75 -16.85
C GLU A 139 7.11 6.09 -17.59
N PHE A 140 6.99 6.03 -18.92
CA PHE A 140 6.92 7.21 -19.77
C PHE A 140 5.49 7.43 -20.22
N THR A 141 4.96 8.63 -19.94
CA THR A 141 3.66 9.08 -20.48
C THR A 141 3.91 10.14 -21.56
N SER A 142 3.26 10.02 -22.70
CA SER A 142 3.32 11.07 -23.73
C SER A 142 2.34 12.20 -23.37
N GLY A 143 2.88 13.36 -23.00
CA GLY A 143 2.14 14.62 -23.02
C GLY A 143 2.02 15.17 -24.46
N ASP A 144 1.18 16.19 -24.65
CA ASP A 144 0.89 16.73 -26.00
C ASP A 144 2.13 17.29 -26.77
N THR A 145 3.28 17.42 -26.12
CA THR A 145 4.54 17.94 -26.73
C THR A 145 5.83 17.47 -26.08
N GLU A 146 5.81 16.77 -24.93
CA GLU A 146 6.99 16.29 -24.22
C GLU A 146 6.70 14.96 -23.54
N TYR A 147 7.69 14.05 -23.53
CA TYR A 147 7.60 12.81 -22.74
C TYR A 147 7.88 13.14 -21.28
N GLU A 148 6.87 12.95 -20.44
CA GLU A 148 7.05 12.99 -18.99
C GLU A 148 7.36 11.58 -18.49
N ALA A 149 8.47 11.44 -17.75
CA ALA A 149 8.79 10.21 -17.06
C ALA A 149 8.08 10.21 -15.70
N GLU A 150 7.10 9.32 -15.51
CA GLU A 150 6.58 9.02 -14.19
C GLU A 150 7.50 8.04 -13.49
N VAL A 151 8.12 8.51 -12.42
CA VAL A 151 8.99 7.69 -11.57
C VAL A 151 8.23 7.31 -10.31
N SER A 152 7.68 6.10 -10.31
CA SER A 152 6.98 5.57 -9.15
C SER A 152 7.89 4.72 -8.29
N PRO A 153 8.00 4.98 -6.97
CA PRO A 153 8.84 4.16 -6.11
C PRO A 153 8.30 2.74 -6.01
N ALA A 154 9.19 1.76 -6.04
CA ALA A 154 8.86 0.35 -5.91
C ALA A 154 8.28 0.00 -4.55
N SER A 155 8.66 0.73 -3.51
CA SER A 155 8.24 0.50 -2.13
C SER A 155 7.09 1.40 -1.74
N PHE A 156 6.00 0.78 -1.29
CA PHE A 156 4.86 1.49 -0.71
C PHE A 156 5.24 2.16 0.63
N ILE A 157 6.05 1.49 1.46
CA ILE A 157 6.47 2.01 2.76
C ILE A 157 7.33 3.26 2.58
N TYR A 158 8.27 3.23 1.63
CA TYR A 158 9.06 4.41 1.31
C TYR A 158 8.18 5.58 0.83
N GLU A 159 7.26 5.33 -0.10
CA GLU A 159 6.34 6.34 -0.60
C GLU A 159 5.46 6.92 0.51
N PHE A 160 4.97 6.07 1.41
CA PHE A 160 4.17 6.51 2.56
C PHE A 160 5.00 7.41 3.51
N ILE A 161 6.24 7.02 3.81
CA ILE A 161 7.15 7.83 4.65
C ILE A 161 7.44 9.16 3.96
N ARG A 162 7.76 9.14 2.67
CA ARG A 162 8.05 10.33 1.88
C ARG A 162 6.87 11.30 1.90
N SER A 163 5.70 10.86 1.50
CA SER A 163 4.51 11.71 1.42
C SER A 163 4.01 12.19 2.80
N THR A 164 4.21 11.40 3.86
CA THR A 164 3.72 11.76 5.19
C THR A 164 4.63 12.76 5.91
N PHE A 165 5.95 12.61 5.76
CA PHE A 165 6.91 13.37 6.58
C PHE A 165 7.71 14.40 5.80
N PHE A 166 7.82 14.27 4.49
CA PHE A 166 8.71 15.10 3.70
C PHE A 166 8.00 16.05 2.75
N ASP A 167 6.82 15.73 2.25
CA ASP A 167 6.07 16.60 1.32
C ASP A 167 5.67 17.94 1.96
N GLU A 168 5.45 17.98 3.28
CA GLU A 168 5.14 19.23 4.00
C GLU A 168 6.38 20.03 4.41
N LEU A 169 7.54 19.38 4.56
CA LEU A 169 8.76 20.00 5.06
C LEU A 169 9.71 20.48 3.96
N TYR A 170 9.64 19.83 2.83
CA TYR A 170 10.50 20.10 1.69
C TYR A 170 9.67 20.05 0.43
N ASP A 171 9.58 21.17 -0.27
CA ASP A 171 9.18 21.16 -1.66
C ASP A 171 10.28 20.43 -2.47
N PHE A 172 10.21 19.13 -2.47
CA PHE A 172 11.02 18.29 -3.35
C PHE A 172 10.41 18.35 -4.76
N GLY A 173 10.22 19.55 -5.27
CA GLY A 173 10.08 19.72 -6.72
C GLY A 173 11.14 18.86 -7.38
N SER A 174 10.84 18.23 -8.49
CA SER A 174 11.65 17.25 -9.23
C SER A 174 13.09 17.19 -8.69
N LEU A 175 13.43 16.13 -7.94
CA LEU A 175 14.74 16.03 -7.32
C LEU A 175 15.79 16.19 -8.42
N PRO A 176 16.65 17.22 -8.42
CA PRO A 176 17.61 17.45 -9.51
C PRO A 176 18.51 16.24 -9.82
N ARG A 177 18.53 15.29 -8.84
CA ARG A 177 19.28 14.05 -8.93
C ARG A 177 18.51 12.92 -9.61
N GLU A 178 17.18 12.91 -9.56
CA GLU A 178 16.35 11.99 -10.34
C GLU A 178 16.48 12.29 -11.83
N ASP A 179 16.50 13.57 -12.21
CA ASP A 179 16.79 13.99 -13.59
C ASP A 179 18.20 13.54 -14.04
N ALA A 180 19.18 13.59 -13.15
CA ALA A 180 20.53 13.11 -13.46
C ALA A 180 20.57 11.59 -13.66
N PHE A 181 19.86 10.84 -12.81
CA PHE A 181 19.71 9.38 -12.92
C PHE A 181 19.05 8.98 -14.24
N ILE A 182 17.96 9.66 -14.62
CA ILE A 182 17.27 9.42 -15.89
C ILE A 182 18.20 9.71 -17.05
N ARG A 183 18.89 10.86 -17.06
CA ARG A 183 19.79 11.26 -18.14
C ARG A 183 21.04 10.37 -18.29
N GLU A 184 21.52 9.79 -17.21
CA GLU A 184 22.67 8.88 -17.28
C GLU A 184 22.28 7.47 -17.77
N ARG A 185 21.04 7.07 -17.51
CA ARG A 185 20.57 5.71 -17.82
C ARG A 185 19.77 5.62 -19.12
N TYR A 186 19.18 6.71 -19.56
CA TYR A 186 18.33 6.76 -20.74
C TYR A 186 18.72 7.87 -21.70
N ALA A 187 18.71 7.58 -22.98
CA ALA A 187 18.93 8.55 -24.05
C ALA A 187 17.66 8.71 -24.88
N TYR A 188 17.37 9.93 -25.29
CA TYR A 188 16.34 10.20 -26.29
C TYR A 188 16.83 9.75 -27.66
N VAL A 189 16.07 8.88 -28.32
CA VAL A 189 16.32 8.42 -29.69
C VAL A 189 15.16 8.90 -30.54
N GLU A 190 15.47 9.67 -31.62
CA GLU A 190 14.48 10.01 -32.64
C GLU A 190 14.17 8.79 -33.50
N GLU A 191 12.91 8.41 -33.54
CA GLU A 191 12.43 7.37 -34.45
C GLU A 191 12.22 7.93 -35.87
N SER A 192 12.16 7.03 -36.85
CA SER A 192 12.09 7.42 -38.27
C SER A 192 10.83 8.16 -38.72
N ASP A 193 9.83 8.24 -37.85
CA ASP A 193 8.56 8.98 -38.02
C ASP A 193 8.54 10.32 -37.28
N GLY A 194 9.63 10.70 -36.63
CA GLY A 194 9.78 11.97 -35.93
C GLY A 194 9.35 11.94 -34.47
N ASP A 195 8.94 10.77 -33.98
CA ASP A 195 8.69 10.54 -32.55
C ASP A 195 9.99 10.32 -31.81
N GLN A 196 10.05 10.76 -30.54
CA GLN A 196 11.19 10.54 -29.67
C GLN A 196 10.85 9.43 -28.68
N SER A 197 11.67 8.40 -28.61
CA SER A 197 11.57 7.37 -27.59
C SER A 197 12.78 7.43 -26.63
N LEU A 198 12.56 7.06 -25.36
CA LEU A 198 13.62 6.93 -24.38
C LEU A 198 14.08 5.47 -24.39
N VAL A 199 15.38 5.29 -24.64
CA VAL A 199 16.01 3.97 -24.70
C VAL A 199 17.07 3.90 -23.61
N GLU A 200 17.07 2.78 -22.86
CA GLU A 200 18.12 2.51 -21.88
C GLU A 200 19.48 2.50 -22.60
N ILE A 201 20.42 3.29 -22.08
CA ILE A 201 21.79 3.32 -22.59
C ILE A 201 22.38 1.95 -22.20
N GLY A 202 22.37 1.01 -23.12
CA GLY A 202 22.87 -0.34 -22.90
C GLY A 202 24.32 -0.35 -22.47
N GLU A 203 24.69 -1.39 -21.70
CA GLU A 203 26.04 -1.74 -21.29
C GLU A 203 27.03 -1.82 -22.47
#